data_e443def8c18aae45726b8f3e2a43bb64
#
_entry.id   e443def8c18aae45726b8f3e2a43bb64
#
_cell.length_a   1.000
_cell.length_b   1.000
_cell.length_c   1.000
_cell.angle_alpha   90.00
_cell.angle_beta   90.00
_cell.angle_gamma   90.00
#
_symmetry.space_group_name_H-M   'P 1'
#
loop_
_entity.id
_entity.type
_entity.pdbx_description
1 polymer ?
#
loop_
_entity_poly.entity_id
_entity_poly.type
_entity_poly.pdbx_seq_one_letter_code
_entity_poly.pdbx_strand_id
1 'polypeptide(L)'
;MKSILVIDDEKSIRDMLKVGLTQYGYNYYEAPDGKNGIEVFKKVKPDLVLTDVKMPEMSGIELTKEIRAIEHNADVVIMTGYGSEELVIDALRSGASNYVKKPISLNELFNILDGLILKRERRKKGEVIKDIVFYEKKSLIINNDITRIWGVINQILFNIPEALPESTIEGIRLGLYEIILNAIEHGNLGISYEEKSQALQDNTYLKLLASRSNEQSRRDKRVFIDCTSDRKELTIEVRDEGEGFNYKELANMDDPDRMLKAHGRGIFLASLYLDRMEYKEPGNKVILSKRLRV
;
A
#
# COMPACT_ATOMS: atom_id res chain seq x y z
N MET A 1 -14.96 -5.10 22.23
CA MET A 1 -14.39 -6.25 21.51
C MET A 1 -14.45 -5.90 20.03
N LYS A 2 -13.38 -6.14 19.27
CA LYS A 2 -13.32 -5.87 17.83
C LYS A 2 -14.12 -6.92 17.07
N SER A 3 -14.86 -6.53 16.05
CA SER A 3 -15.72 -7.43 15.26
C SER A 3 -15.21 -7.58 13.83
N ILE A 4 -15.31 -8.78 13.29
CA ILE A 4 -14.91 -9.11 11.93
C ILE A 4 -15.96 -9.95 11.23
N LEU A 5 -16.28 -9.59 9.99
CA LEU A 5 -17.14 -10.35 9.09
C LEU A 5 -16.29 -11.03 8.03
N VAL A 6 -16.35 -12.36 7.96
CA VAL A 6 -15.67 -13.18 6.95
C VAL A 6 -16.68 -13.66 5.91
N ILE A 7 -16.35 -13.41 4.62
CA ILE A 7 -17.20 -13.75 3.50
C ILE A 7 -16.39 -14.59 2.53
N ASP A 8 -16.73 -15.85 2.39
CA ASP A 8 -16.03 -16.82 1.53
C ASP A 8 -17.01 -17.94 1.21
N ASP A 9 -17.09 -18.42 -0.02
CA ASP A 9 -17.98 -19.51 -0.39
C ASP A 9 -17.49 -20.87 0.13
N GLU A 10 -16.17 -21.01 0.39
CA GLU A 10 -15.57 -22.20 0.96
C GLU A 10 -15.77 -22.29 2.46
N LYS A 11 -16.62 -23.20 2.92
CA LYS A 11 -16.86 -23.44 4.36
C LYS A 11 -15.58 -23.76 5.13
N SER A 12 -14.67 -24.52 4.54
CA SER A 12 -13.37 -24.88 5.14
C SER A 12 -12.52 -23.67 5.51
N ILE A 13 -12.50 -22.64 4.65
CA ILE A 13 -11.80 -21.38 4.88
C ILE A 13 -12.46 -20.62 6.04
N ARG A 14 -13.81 -20.52 6.01
CA ARG A 14 -14.53 -19.84 7.11
C ARG A 14 -14.31 -20.53 8.44
N ASP A 15 -14.35 -21.88 8.50
CA ASP A 15 -14.11 -22.66 9.74
C ASP A 15 -12.68 -22.45 10.26
N MET A 16 -11.66 -22.46 9.39
CA MET A 16 -10.27 -22.18 9.76
C MET A 16 -10.11 -20.77 10.32
N LEU A 17 -10.63 -19.76 9.62
CA LEU A 17 -10.56 -18.37 10.03
C LEU A 17 -11.32 -18.10 11.32
N LYS A 18 -12.48 -18.76 11.51
CA LYS A 18 -13.26 -18.67 12.75
C LYS A 18 -12.43 -19.05 13.97
N VAL A 19 -11.73 -20.20 13.90
CA VAL A 19 -10.87 -20.64 15.00
C VAL A 19 -9.77 -19.63 15.28
N GLY A 20 -9.00 -19.22 14.27
CA GLY A 20 -7.88 -18.28 14.44
C GLY A 20 -8.33 -16.91 14.94
N LEU A 21 -9.35 -16.32 14.30
CA LEU A 21 -9.83 -14.97 14.64
C LEU A 21 -10.50 -14.92 16.02
N THR A 22 -11.26 -15.96 16.40
CA THR A 22 -11.88 -16.02 17.73
C THR A 22 -10.81 -16.17 18.82
N GLN A 23 -9.79 -17.00 18.60
CA GLN A 23 -8.66 -17.13 19.52
C GLN A 23 -7.86 -15.82 19.66
N TYR A 24 -7.78 -15.03 18.57
CA TYR A 24 -7.13 -13.72 18.59
C TYR A 24 -7.98 -12.62 19.24
N GLY A 25 -9.24 -12.92 19.61
CA GLY A 25 -10.11 -12.03 20.37
C GLY A 25 -11.11 -11.21 19.54
N TYR A 26 -11.40 -11.62 18.31
CA TYR A 26 -12.45 -11.00 17.49
C TYR A 26 -13.83 -11.60 17.76
N ASN A 27 -14.87 -10.76 17.76
CA ASN A 27 -16.23 -11.20 17.56
C ASN A 27 -16.40 -11.58 16.09
N TYR A 28 -16.54 -12.87 15.81
CA TYR A 28 -16.57 -13.41 14.45
C TYR A 28 -17.99 -13.52 13.92
N TYR A 29 -18.18 -13.03 12.70
CA TYR A 29 -19.39 -13.18 11.89
C TYR A 29 -19.00 -13.76 10.53
N GLU A 30 -19.91 -14.50 9.89
CA GLU A 30 -19.63 -15.11 8.60
C GLU A 30 -20.81 -15.02 7.64
N ALA A 31 -20.50 -15.06 6.34
CA ALA A 31 -21.48 -15.22 5.27
C ALA A 31 -20.89 -16.12 4.17
N PRO A 32 -21.73 -16.93 3.49
CA PRO A 32 -21.27 -17.85 2.46
C PRO A 32 -21.11 -17.20 1.07
N ASP A 33 -21.59 -15.99 0.88
CA ASP A 33 -21.59 -15.27 -0.40
C ASP A 33 -21.72 -13.76 -0.18
N GLY A 34 -21.55 -13.00 -1.27
CA GLY A 34 -21.57 -11.53 -1.20
C GLY A 34 -22.93 -10.94 -0.82
N LYS A 35 -24.04 -11.52 -1.24
CA LYS A 35 -25.40 -11.02 -0.91
C LYS A 35 -25.69 -11.15 0.57
N ASN A 36 -25.47 -12.34 1.12
CA ASN A 36 -25.57 -12.58 2.57
C ASN A 36 -24.58 -11.71 3.34
N GLY A 37 -23.38 -11.51 2.78
CA GLY A 37 -22.35 -10.62 3.35
C GLY A 37 -22.84 -9.19 3.54
N ILE A 38 -23.53 -8.60 2.55
CA ILE A 38 -24.12 -7.26 2.65
C ILE A 38 -25.20 -7.21 3.74
N GLU A 39 -26.06 -8.22 3.83
CA GLU A 39 -27.12 -8.27 4.86
C GLU A 39 -26.52 -8.33 6.27
N VAL A 40 -25.54 -9.20 6.48
CA VAL A 40 -24.83 -9.29 7.76
C VAL A 40 -24.09 -7.98 8.05
N PHE A 41 -23.41 -7.38 7.07
CA PHE A 41 -22.72 -6.10 7.22
C PHE A 41 -23.67 -5.00 7.70
N LYS A 42 -24.83 -4.83 7.08
CA LYS A 42 -25.84 -3.84 7.47
C LYS A 42 -26.35 -4.03 8.89
N LYS A 43 -26.53 -5.31 9.30
CA LYS A 43 -27.07 -5.67 10.62
C LYS A 43 -26.04 -5.50 11.73
N VAL A 44 -24.81 -5.93 11.48
CA VAL A 44 -23.75 -6.06 12.52
C VAL A 44 -22.85 -4.83 12.56
N LYS A 45 -22.64 -4.15 11.42
CA LYS A 45 -21.68 -3.06 11.24
C LYS A 45 -20.30 -3.43 11.80
N PRO A 46 -19.65 -4.47 11.25
CA PRO A 46 -18.39 -4.98 11.78
C PRO A 46 -17.26 -3.94 11.65
N ASP A 47 -16.25 -4.06 12.52
CA ASP A 47 -15.07 -3.19 12.44
C ASP A 47 -14.22 -3.47 11.21
N LEU A 48 -14.19 -4.75 10.77
CA LEU A 48 -13.41 -5.24 9.63
C LEU A 48 -14.23 -6.21 8.79
N VAL A 49 -13.97 -6.22 7.50
CA VAL A 49 -14.51 -7.21 6.57
C VAL A 49 -13.35 -7.95 5.91
N LEU A 50 -13.41 -9.27 5.85
CA LEU A 50 -12.48 -10.13 5.13
C LEU A 50 -13.28 -10.91 4.09
N THR A 51 -12.98 -10.75 2.81
CA THR A 51 -13.77 -11.37 1.74
C THR A 51 -12.90 -12.07 0.71
N ASP A 52 -13.34 -13.22 0.20
CA ASP A 52 -12.72 -13.82 -0.97
C ASP A 52 -12.95 -12.95 -2.21
N VAL A 53 -11.96 -12.94 -3.12
CA VAL A 53 -12.08 -12.19 -4.38
C VAL A 53 -13.04 -12.87 -5.35
N LYS A 54 -13.03 -14.21 -5.39
CA LYS A 54 -13.79 -15.01 -6.36
C LYS A 54 -14.91 -15.76 -5.65
N MET A 55 -16.12 -15.22 -5.71
CA MET A 55 -17.32 -15.88 -5.18
C MET A 55 -18.40 -15.95 -6.27
N PRO A 56 -19.29 -16.95 -6.22
CA PRO A 56 -20.47 -17.01 -7.10
C PRO A 56 -21.34 -15.76 -6.96
N GLU A 57 -22.02 -15.38 -8.03
CA GLU A 57 -22.98 -14.29 -8.14
C GLU A 57 -22.43 -12.88 -7.89
N MET A 58 -21.59 -12.67 -6.88
CA MET A 58 -21.00 -11.38 -6.53
C MET A 58 -19.55 -11.57 -6.09
N SER A 59 -18.60 -11.02 -6.84
CA SER A 59 -17.18 -11.04 -6.49
C SER A 59 -16.89 -10.19 -5.26
N GLY A 60 -15.77 -10.48 -4.56
CA GLY A 60 -15.32 -9.65 -3.44
C GLY A 60 -15.00 -8.20 -3.83
N ILE A 61 -14.68 -7.97 -5.10
CA ILE A 61 -14.45 -6.62 -5.64
C ILE A 61 -15.76 -5.84 -5.73
N GLU A 62 -16.83 -6.46 -6.26
CA GLU A 62 -18.17 -5.86 -6.32
C GLU A 62 -18.73 -5.64 -4.92
N LEU A 63 -18.58 -6.64 -4.05
CA LEU A 63 -18.96 -6.54 -2.64
C LEU A 63 -18.25 -5.37 -1.94
N THR A 64 -16.96 -5.17 -2.20
CA THR A 64 -16.20 -4.04 -1.64
C THR A 64 -16.80 -2.69 -2.04
N LYS A 65 -17.18 -2.52 -3.31
CA LYS A 65 -17.85 -1.31 -3.80
C LYS A 65 -19.19 -1.07 -3.11
N GLU A 66 -20.00 -2.12 -2.95
CA GLU A 66 -21.29 -2.03 -2.26
C GLU A 66 -21.12 -1.66 -0.77
N ILE A 67 -20.20 -2.31 -0.07
CA ILE A 67 -19.90 -1.99 1.32
C ILE A 67 -19.42 -0.54 1.45
N ARG A 68 -18.55 -0.07 0.56
CA ARG A 68 -18.08 1.32 0.54
C ARG A 68 -19.17 2.33 0.22
N ALA A 69 -20.16 1.97 -0.57
CA ALA A 69 -21.34 2.80 -0.81
C ALA A 69 -22.22 2.95 0.44
N ILE A 70 -22.28 1.89 1.29
CA ILE A 70 -23.02 1.90 2.56
C ILE A 70 -22.23 2.64 3.65
N GLU A 71 -20.95 2.34 3.79
CA GLU A 71 -20.04 2.93 4.78
C GLU A 71 -18.69 3.27 4.12
N HIS A 72 -18.50 4.53 3.76
CA HIS A 72 -17.34 5.01 3.02
C HIS A 72 -15.98 4.64 3.66
N ASN A 73 -15.93 4.56 4.98
CA ASN A 73 -14.73 4.26 5.76
C ASN A 73 -14.65 2.80 6.24
N ALA A 74 -15.44 1.88 5.65
CA ALA A 74 -15.36 0.45 6.00
C ALA A 74 -13.99 -0.13 5.64
N ASP A 75 -13.35 -0.84 6.55
CA ASP A 75 -12.09 -1.50 6.29
C ASP A 75 -12.33 -2.91 5.74
N VAL A 76 -12.08 -3.09 4.43
CA VAL A 76 -12.26 -4.34 3.70
C VAL A 76 -10.91 -4.90 3.29
N VAL A 77 -10.64 -6.16 3.66
CA VAL A 77 -9.45 -6.92 3.25
C VAL A 77 -9.88 -8.02 2.29
N ILE A 78 -9.21 -8.13 1.15
CA ILE A 78 -9.52 -9.13 0.14
C ILE A 78 -8.58 -10.33 0.26
N MET A 79 -9.12 -11.54 0.24
CA MET A 79 -8.37 -12.79 0.12
C MET A 79 -8.25 -13.17 -1.35
N THR A 80 -7.04 -13.46 -1.83
CA THR A 80 -6.78 -13.74 -3.25
C THR A 80 -5.86 -14.94 -3.44
N GLY A 81 -6.13 -15.75 -4.47
CA GLY A 81 -5.30 -16.90 -4.85
C GLY A 81 -4.04 -16.51 -5.64
N TYR A 82 -3.22 -17.51 -5.95
CA TYR A 82 -1.99 -17.35 -6.73
C TYR A 82 -2.26 -16.81 -8.15
N GLY A 83 -1.40 -15.91 -8.65
CA GLY A 83 -1.42 -15.43 -10.03
C GLY A 83 -2.42 -14.30 -10.32
N SER A 84 -2.91 -13.60 -9.30
CA SER A 84 -3.96 -12.57 -9.44
C SER A 84 -3.48 -11.14 -9.18
N GLU A 85 -2.28 -10.78 -9.66
CA GLU A 85 -1.75 -9.41 -9.47
C GLU A 85 -2.68 -8.34 -10.04
N GLU A 86 -3.31 -8.58 -11.17
CA GLU A 86 -4.31 -7.69 -11.77
C GLU A 86 -5.55 -7.55 -10.85
N LEU A 87 -6.03 -8.66 -10.27
CA LEU A 87 -7.16 -8.63 -9.34
C LEU A 87 -6.84 -7.89 -8.04
N VAL A 88 -5.60 -7.93 -7.56
CA VAL A 88 -5.16 -7.14 -6.40
C VAL A 88 -5.25 -5.65 -6.70
N ILE A 89 -4.78 -5.23 -7.88
CA ILE A 89 -4.85 -3.83 -8.31
C ILE A 89 -6.32 -3.38 -8.40
N ASP A 90 -7.17 -4.20 -9.01
CA ASP A 90 -8.61 -3.89 -9.14
C ASP A 90 -9.32 -3.87 -7.79
N ALA A 91 -8.93 -4.74 -6.86
CA ALA A 91 -9.43 -4.75 -5.50
C ALA A 91 -9.10 -3.44 -4.76
N LEU A 92 -7.84 -3.00 -4.82
CA LEU A 92 -7.40 -1.74 -4.21
C LEU A 92 -8.08 -0.53 -4.87
N ARG A 93 -8.23 -0.52 -6.20
CA ARG A 93 -8.99 0.51 -6.94
C ARG A 93 -10.47 0.55 -6.54
N SER A 94 -11.01 -0.56 -6.13
CA SER A 94 -12.41 -0.68 -5.69
C SER A 94 -12.62 -0.25 -4.23
N GLY A 95 -11.53 0.15 -3.54
CA GLY A 95 -11.57 0.64 -2.18
C GLY A 95 -11.25 -0.42 -1.12
N ALA A 96 -10.67 -1.56 -1.48
CA ALA A 96 -10.14 -2.48 -0.48
C ALA A 96 -9.02 -1.82 0.32
N SER A 97 -9.03 -1.99 1.64
CA SER A 97 -8.03 -1.41 2.55
C SER A 97 -6.72 -2.18 2.52
N ASN A 98 -6.76 -3.47 2.18
CA ASN A 98 -5.60 -4.34 2.02
C ASN A 98 -6.01 -5.67 1.35
N TYR A 99 -5.03 -6.54 1.13
CA TYR A 99 -5.27 -7.91 0.66
C TYR A 99 -4.37 -8.91 1.39
N VAL A 100 -4.75 -10.19 1.36
CA VAL A 100 -3.96 -11.32 1.83
C VAL A 100 -3.98 -12.44 0.79
N LYS A 101 -2.84 -13.11 0.60
CA LYS A 101 -2.72 -14.22 -0.37
C LYS A 101 -3.15 -15.55 0.24
N LYS A 102 -3.88 -16.35 -0.53
CA LYS A 102 -4.14 -17.77 -0.21
C LYS A 102 -2.93 -18.62 -0.69
N PRO A 103 -2.40 -19.58 0.11
CA PRO A 103 -2.89 -20.02 1.42
C PRO A 103 -2.63 -18.97 2.51
N ILE A 104 -3.65 -18.72 3.33
CA ILE A 104 -3.65 -17.62 4.30
C ILE A 104 -2.67 -17.93 5.45
N SER A 105 -1.67 -17.09 5.61
CA SER A 105 -0.85 -17.05 6.82
C SER A 105 -1.58 -16.25 7.90
N LEU A 106 -1.96 -16.90 9.01
CA LEU A 106 -2.63 -16.21 10.12
C LEU A 106 -1.77 -15.07 10.69
N ASN A 107 -0.44 -15.23 10.74
CA ASN A 107 0.45 -14.19 11.22
C ASN A 107 0.42 -12.95 10.31
N GLU A 108 0.45 -13.14 8.99
CA GLU A 108 0.33 -12.05 8.03
C GLU A 108 -1.03 -11.36 8.13
N LEU A 109 -2.10 -12.15 8.20
CA LEU A 109 -3.45 -11.65 8.37
C LEU A 109 -3.58 -10.80 9.65
N PHE A 110 -3.11 -11.28 10.79
CA PHE A 110 -3.20 -10.53 12.05
C PHE A 110 -2.41 -9.21 11.99
N ASN A 111 -1.23 -9.19 11.39
CA ASN A 111 -0.46 -7.96 11.19
C ASN A 111 -1.25 -6.92 10.36
N ILE A 112 -1.93 -7.37 9.31
CA ILE A 112 -2.79 -6.50 8.48
C ILE A 112 -3.97 -5.97 9.29
N LEU A 113 -4.69 -6.86 9.99
CA LEU A 113 -5.87 -6.49 10.77
C LEU A 113 -5.52 -5.54 11.92
N ASP A 114 -4.42 -5.77 12.62
CA ASP A 114 -3.96 -4.89 13.70
C ASP A 114 -3.58 -3.50 13.17
N GLY A 115 -2.92 -3.44 12.01
CA GLY A 115 -2.62 -2.19 11.33
C GLY A 115 -3.87 -1.37 11.00
N LEU A 116 -4.92 -2.03 10.47
CA LEU A 116 -6.20 -1.40 10.15
C LEU A 116 -6.95 -0.94 11.40
N ILE A 117 -6.97 -1.73 12.44
CA ILE A 117 -7.60 -1.35 13.72
C ILE A 117 -6.89 -0.15 14.35
N LEU A 118 -5.55 -0.14 14.38
CA LEU A 118 -4.79 1.00 14.87
C LEU A 118 -5.07 2.26 14.04
N LYS A 119 -5.16 2.12 12.70
CA LYS A 119 -5.55 3.21 11.79
C LYS A 119 -6.94 3.74 12.14
N ARG A 120 -7.92 2.84 12.39
CA ARG A 120 -9.29 3.21 12.75
C ARG A 120 -9.38 3.90 14.13
N GLU A 121 -8.68 3.37 15.14
CA GLU A 121 -8.62 4.00 16.46
C GLU A 121 -7.97 5.39 16.42
N ARG A 122 -6.93 5.53 15.59
CA ARG A 122 -6.26 6.81 15.37
C ARG A 122 -7.16 7.80 14.62
N ARG A 123 -7.94 7.34 13.61
CA ARG A 123 -8.95 8.18 12.96
C ARG A 123 -9.95 8.72 13.99
N LYS A 124 -10.53 7.85 14.83
CA LYS A 124 -11.47 8.26 15.89
C LYS A 124 -10.86 9.27 16.89
N LYS A 125 -9.57 9.13 17.22
CA LYS A 125 -8.85 10.08 18.08
C LYS A 125 -8.35 11.31 17.34
N GLY A 126 -8.05 11.20 16.07
CA GLY A 126 -7.46 12.25 15.22
C GLY A 126 -8.49 13.21 14.63
N GLU A 127 -9.78 12.85 14.56
CA GLU A 127 -10.86 13.76 14.13
C GLU A 127 -10.90 15.07 14.94
N VAL A 128 -10.45 15.01 16.21
CA VAL A 128 -10.39 16.19 17.10
C VAL A 128 -9.13 17.07 16.86
N ILE A 129 -8.10 16.55 16.19
CA ILE A 129 -6.79 17.23 16.09
C ILE A 129 -6.51 17.71 14.66
N LYS A 130 -7.14 17.12 13.63
CA LYS A 130 -6.86 17.45 12.20
C LYS A 130 -7.13 18.92 11.86
N ASP A 131 -8.15 19.52 12.46
CA ASP A 131 -8.49 20.93 12.22
C ASP A 131 -7.51 21.91 12.88
N ILE A 132 -6.64 21.42 13.76
CA ILE A 132 -5.71 22.22 14.56
C ILE A 132 -4.28 22.17 13.98
N VAL A 133 -3.93 21.10 13.25
CA VAL A 133 -2.58 20.98 12.66
C VAL A 133 -2.51 21.81 11.38
N PHE A 134 -1.73 22.89 11.43
CA PHE A 134 -1.48 23.78 10.28
C PHE A 134 -0.25 23.38 9.47
N TYR A 135 0.71 22.74 10.11
CA TYR A 135 1.98 22.34 9.51
C TYR A 135 2.54 21.13 10.23
N GLU A 136 3.00 20.15 9.49
CA GLU A 136 3.67 18.97 10.00
C GLU A 136 4.96 18.72 9.22
N LYS A 137 6.02 18.35 9.92
CA LYS A 137 7.26 17.86 9.31
C LYS A 137 7.63 16.52 9.92
N LYS A 138 7.95 15.56 9.05
CA LYS A 138 8.43 14.22 9.43
C LYS A 138 9.73 13.94 8.72
N SER A 139 10.69 13.38 9.43
CA SER A 139 11.94 12.86 8.87
C SER A 139 12.05 11.40 9.24
N LEU A 140 12.14 10.53 8.24
CA LEU A 140 12.18 9.09 8.38
C LEU A 140 13.45 8.55 7.73
N ILE A 141 14.04 7.52 8.33
CA ILE A 141 15.22 6.84 7.80
C ILE A 141 14.92 5.34 7.80
N ILE A 142 15.12 4.70 6.67
CA ILE A 142 15.00 3.24 6.55
C ILE A 142 16.29 2.64 6.02
N ASN A 143 16.55 1.40 6.42
CA ASN A 143 17.58 0.56 5.83
C ASN A 143 17.06 -0.10 4.54
N ASN A 144 17.85 -1.03 3.97
CA ASN A 144 17.50 -1.74 2.75
C ASN A 144 16.43 -2.86 2.94
N ASP A 145 15.64 -2.78 4.00
CA ASP A 145 14.55 -3.72 4.30
C ASP A 145 13.25 -3.28 3.63
N ILE A 146 12.92 -3.90 2.51
CA ILE A 146 11.71 -3.59 1.71
C ILE A 146 10.40 -3.83 2.47
N THR A 147 10.40 -4.65 3.53
CA THR A 147 9.19 -4.93 4.33
C THR A 147 8.71 -3.71 5.12
N ARG A 148 9.60 -2.73 5.34
CA ARG A 148 9.30 -1.50 6.08
C ARG A 148 8.65 -0.41 5.23
N ILE A 149 8.66 -0.53 3.90
CA ILE A 149 8.19 0.51 2.98
C ILE A 149 6.74 0.90 3.30
N TRP A 150 5.84 -0.08 3.47
CA TRP A 150 4.43 0.21 3.80
C TRP A 150 4.25 0.92 5.13
N GLY A 151 5.05 0.58 6.14
CA GLY A 151 5.06 1.27 7.43
C GLY A 151 5.44 2.75 7.28
N VAL A 152 6.46 3.04 6.49
CA VAL A 152 6.90 4.41 6.17
C VAL A 152 5.82 5.18 5.43
N ILE A 153 5.23 4.61 4.38
CA ILE A 153 4.15 5.24 3.61
C ILE A 153 2.97 5.57 4.53
N ASN A 154 2.57 4.65 5.41
CA ASN A 154 1.52 4.89 6.37
C ASN A 154 1.85 6.06 7.32
N GLN A 155 3.11 6.23 7.73
CA GLN A 155 3.52 7.37 8.54
C GLN A 155 3.50 8.69 7.75
N ILE A 156 3.92 8.68 6.49
CA ILE A 156 3.88 9.86 5.61
C ILE A 156 2.45 10.34 5.44
N LEU A 157 1.53 9.42 5.10
CA LEU A 157 0.15 9.72 4.74
C LEU A 157 -0.82 9.81 5.93
N PHE A 158 -0.32 9.70 7.16
CA PHE A 158 -1.12 9.56 8.37
C PHE A 158 -2.06 10.75 8.66
N ASN A 159 -1.59 11.98 8.43
CA ASN A 159 -2.33 13.22 8.71
C ASN A 159 -2.68 14.00 7.44
N ILE A 160 -2.69 13.36 6.27
CA ILE A 160 -3.12 14.03 5.06
C ILE A 160 -4.62 14.35 5.22
N PRO A 161 -4.99 15.64 5.01
CA PRO A 161 -6.38 16.04 5.10
C PRO A 161 -7.28 15.18 4.20
N GLU A 162 -8.52 14.91 4.65
CA GLU A 162 -9.54 14.18 3.88
C GLU A 162 -9.95 14.90 2.57
N ALA A 163 -9.26 15.99 2.24
CA ALA A 163 -9.45 16.79 1.04
C ALA A 163 -9.08 16.08 -0.28
N LEU A 164 -8.43 14.90 -0.21
CA LEU A 164 -8.10 14.11 -1.39
C LEU A 164 -9.04 12.92 -1.53
N PRO A 165 -9.53 12.64 -2.75
CA PRO A 165 -10.26 11.40 -3.02
C PRO A 165 -9.44 10.17 -2.62
N GLU A 166 -10.08 9.13 -2.10
CA GLU A 166 -9.41 7.88 -1.69
C GLU A 166 -8.58 7.28 -2.84
N SER A 167 -9.10 7.32 -4.08
CA SER A 167 -8.37 6.88 -5.28
C SER A 167 -7.05 7.64 -5.50
N THR A 168 -7.03 8.93 -5.16
CA THR A 168 -5.81 9.75 -5.24
C THR A 168 -4.82 9.34 -4.15
N ILE A 169 -5.29 9.10 -2.93
CA ILE A 169 -4.45 8.65 -1.81
C ILE A 169 -3.83 7.29 -2.13
N GLU A 170 -4.62 6.34 -2.66
CA GLU A 170 -4.11 5.03 -3.05
C GLU A 170 -3.11 5.12 -4.22
N GLY A 171 -3.35 6.00 -5.19
CA GLY A 171 -2.39 6.26 -6.25
C GLY A 171 -1.06 6.85 -5.74
N ILE A 172 -1.12 7.80 -4.80
CA ILE A 172 0.07 8.34 -4.14
C ILE A 172 0.79 7.24 -3.35
N ARG A 173 0.06 6.39 -2.66
CA ARG A 173 0.59 5.26 -1.88
C ARG A 173 1.39 4.30 -2.75
N LEU A 174 0.82 3.88 -3.88
CA LEU A 174 1.49 3.01 -4.85
C LEU A 174 2.72 3.69 -5.47
N GLY A 175 2.60 4.96 -5.83
CA GLY A 175 3.72 5.74 -6.38
C GLY A 175 4.87 5.87 -5.38
N LEU A 176 4.58 6.15 -4.12
CA LEU A 176 5.59 6.21 -3.06
C LEU A 176 6.26 4.85 -2.83
N TYR A 177 5.49 3.76 -2.87
CA TYR A 177 6.04 2.42 -2.73
C TYR A 177 7.12 2.15 -3.77
N GLU A 178 6.82 2.41 -5.04
CA GLU A 178 7.75 2.21 -6.14
C GLU A 178 8.99 3.13 -6.05
N ILE A 179 8.80 4.38 -5.68
CA ILE A 179 9.91 5.33 -5.55
C ILE A 179 10.85 4.92 -4.42
N ILE A 180 10.32 4.51 -3.26
CA ILE A 180 11.13 4.06 -2.14
C ILE A 180 11.79 2.70 -2.45
N LEU A 181 11.08 1.80 -3.14
CA LEU A 181 11.63 0.53 -3.59
C LEU A 181 12.79 0.76 -4.57
N ASN A 182 12.64 1.65 -5.54
CA ASN A 182 13.70 2.01 -6.49
C ASN A 182 14.93 2.62 -5.78
N ALA A 183 14.71 3.47 -4.77
CA ALA A 183 15.78 4.03 -3.95
C ALA A 183 16.58 2.95 -3.21
N ILE A 184 15.90 1.88 -2.74
CA ILE A 184 16.57 0.72 -2.13
C ILE A 184 17.28 -0.13 -3.18
N GLU A 185 16.55 -0.61 -4.20
CA GLU A 185 17.05 -1.59 -5.16
C GLU A 185 18.12 -1.00 -6.08
N HIS A 186 17.77 0.05 -6.79
CA HIS A 186 18.64 0.65 -7.81
C HIS A 186 19.64 1.62 -7.18
N GLY A 187 19.18 2.44 -6.21
CA GLY A 187 20.04 3.39 -5.51
C GLY A 187 21.03 2.71 -4.57
N ASN A 188 20.57 2.21 -3.45
CA ASN A 188 21.45 1.69 -2.39
C ASN A 188 22.10 0.36 -2.77
N LEU A 189 21.31 -0.60 -3.31
CA LEU A 189 21.78 -1.96 -3.61
C LEU A 189 22.43 -2.08 -4.99
N GLY A 190 22.25 -1.09 -5.87
CA GLY A 190 22.83 -1.07 -7.22
C GLY A 190 22.40 -2.29 -8.05
N ILE A 191 21.15 -2.73 -7.90
CA ILE A 191 20.56 -3.81 -8.71
C ILE A 191 20.10 -3.20 -10.02
N SER A 192 20.57 -3.73 -11.15
CA SER A 192 20.11 -3.25 -12.46
C SER A 192 18.71 -3.78 -12.81
N TYR A 193 18.07 -3.16 -13.81
CA TYR A 193 16.77 -3.63 -14.29
C TYR A 193 16.85 -5.03 -14.88
N GLU A 194 17.96 -5.34 -15.56
CA GLU A 194 18.23 -6.66 -16.14
C GLU A 194 18.40 -7.71 -15.03
N GLU A 195 19.21 -7.43 -14.01
CA GLU A 195 19.40 -8.33 -12.86
C GLU A 195 18.08 -8.59 -12.15
N LYS A 196 17.27 -7.54 -11.92
CA LYS A 196 15.94 -7.68 -11.30
C LYS A 196 15.01 -8.54 -12.15
N SER A 197 14.92 -8.25 -13.46
CA SER A 197 14.07 -9.00 -14.39
C SER A 197 14.46 -10.48 -14.43
N GLN A 198 15.75 -10.78 -14.53
CA GLN A 198 16.24 -12.15 -14.54
C GLN A 198 15.95 -12.85 -13.21
N ALA A 199 16.21 -12.19 -12.09
CA ALA A 199 15.96 -12.76 -10.77
C ALA A 199 14.47 -13.03 -10.49
N LEU A 200 13.57 -12.23 -11.07
CA LEU A 200 12.12 -12.48 -11.01
C LEU A 200 11.72 -13.70 -11.84
N GLN A 201 12.28 -13.85 -13.06
CA GLN A 201 12.05 -15.03 -13.91
C GLN A 201 12.55 -16.32 -13.25
N ASP A 202 13.71 -16.27 -12.60
CA ASP A 202 14.35 -17.41 -11.95
C ASP A 202 13.83 -17.67 -10.52
N ASN A 203 12.85 -16.90 -10.02
CA ASN A 203 12.37 -16.95 -8.65
C ASN A 203 13.48 -16.77 -7.58
N THR A 204 14.53 -16.01 -7.90
CA THR A 204 15.68 -15.76 -7.02
C THR A 204 15.75 -14.32 -6.49
N TYR A 205 14.74 -13.51 -6.76
CA TYR A 205 14.71 -12.09 -6.42
C TYR A 205 14.98 -11.79 -4.92
N LEU A 206 14.34 -12.53 -4.00
CA LEU A 206 14.59 -12.34 -2.56
C LEU A 206 16.02 -12.73 -2.15
N LYS A 207 16.61 -13.72 -2.83
CA LYS A 207 18.01 -14.10 -2.61
C LYS A 207 18.97 -13.01 -3.10
N LEU A 208 18.67 -12.41 -4.26
CA LEU A 208 19.43 -11.28 -4.80
C LEU A 208 19.41 -10.09 -3.82
N LEU A 209 18.23 -9.69 -3.34
CA LEU A 209 18.09 -8.63 -2.35
C LEU A 209 18.90 -8.90 -1.08
N ALA A 210 18.77 -10.11 -0.52
CA ALA A 210 19.49 -10.51 0.70
C ALA A 210 21.01 -10.50 0.48
N SER A 211 21.49 -11.01 -0.66
CA SER A 211 22.91 -11.01 -1.00
C SER A 211 23.46 -9.58 -1.08
N ARG A 212 22.80 -8.69 -1.83
CA ARG A 212 23.21 -7.29 -2.01
C ARG A 212 23.14 -6.50 -0.71
N SER A 213 22.12 -6.74 0.13
CA SER A 213 21.97 -6.07 1.42
C SER A 213 23.05 -6.48 2.44
N ASN A 214 23.70 -7.62 2.27
CA ASN A 214 24.77 -8.10 3.15
C ASN A 214 26.17 -7.65 2.69
N GLU A 215 26.31 -7.09 1.50
CA GLU A 215 27.59 -6.57 1.01
C GLU A 215 28.08 -5.40 1.92
N GLN A 216 29.33 -5.43 2.35
CA GLN A 216 29.91 -4.45 3.27
C GLN A 216 29.77 -2.99 2.78
N SER A 217 29.86 -2.78 1.46
CA SER A 217 29.71 -1.45 0.84
C SER A 217 28.27 -0.95 0.75
N ARG A 218 27.26 -1.79 1.01
CA ARG A 218 25.83 -1.49 0.79
C ARG A 218 24.96 -1.64 2.03
N ARG A 219 25.33 -2.54 2.96
CA ARG A 219 24.53 -2.88 4.14
C ARG A 219 24.18 -1.67 5.03
N ASP A 220 25.07 -0.67 5.07
CA ASP A 220 24.91 0.50 5.93
C ASP A 220 24.26 1.68 5.22
N LYS A 221 24.00 1.57 3.91
CA LYS A 221 23.26 2.58 3.16
C LYS A 221 21.80 2.69 3.63
N ARG A 222 21.28 3.91 3.56
CA ARG A 222 19.95 4.29 4.05
C ARG A 222 19.17 5.03 2.97
N VAL A 223 17.84 4.98 3.08
CA VAL A 223 16.96 5.89 2.37
C VAL A 223 16.42 6.89 3.39
N PHE A 224 16.57 8.16 3.08
CA PHE A 224 16.09 9.30 3.85
C PHE A 224 14.81 9.82 3.22
N ILE A 225 13.79 10.04 4.04
CA ILE A 225 12.51 10.53 3.58
C ILE A 225 12.10 11.70 4.47
N ASP A 226 12.06 12.89 3.88
CA ASP A 226 11.55 14.09 4.52
C ASP A 226 10.19 14.44 3.95
N CYS A 227 9.22 14.64 4.83
CA CYS A 227 7.86 14.97 4.46
C CYS A 227 7.43 16.25 5.17
N THR A 228 6.87 17.19 4.43
CA THR A 228 6.21 18.37 4.96
C THR A 228 4.81 18.45 4.43
N SER A 229 3.86 18.77 5.30
CA SER A 229 2.47 18.98 4.93
C SER A 229 1.94 20.24 5.61
N ASP A 230 1.33 21.09 4.84
CA ASP A 230 0.49 22.18 5.33
C ASP A 230 -0.95 22.02 4.78
N ARG A 231 -1.81 23.03 4.97
CA ARG A 231 -3.17 22.96 4.44
C ARG A 231 -3.27 23.03 2.91
N LYS A 232 -2.20 23.37 2.20
CA LYS A 232 -2.20 23.62 0.76
C LYS A 232 -1.43 22.58 -0.02
N GLU A 233 -0.36 22.04 0.56
CA GLU A 233 0.57 21.19 -0.16
C GLU A 233 1.17 20.12 0.75
N LEU A 234 1.31 18.91 0.20
CA LEU A 234 2.15 17.84 0.71
C LEU A 234 3.40 17.80 -0.15
N THR A 235 4.57 17.89 0.48
CA THR A 235 5.87 17.72 -0.19
C THR A 235 6.62 16.57 0.45
N ILE A 236 7.15 15.68 -0.38
CA ILE A 236 7.90 14.50 0.05
C ILE A 236 9.23 14.49 -0.70
N GLU A 237 10.33 14.45 0.02
CA GLU A 237 11.67 14.23 -0.52
C GLU A 237 12.10 12.80 -0.19
N VAL A 238 12.54 12.04 -1.19
CA VAL A 238 13.14 10.72 -1.02
C VAL A 238 14.57 10.79 -1.55
N ARG A 239 15.55 10.37 -0.73
CA ARG A 239 16.97 10.38 -1.08
C ARG A 239 17.63 9.08 -0.63
N ASP A 240 18.32 8.43 -1.54
CA ASP A 240 19.18 7.28 -1.29
C ASP A 240 20.66 7.66 -1.24
N GLU A 241 21.53 6.70 -0.91
CA GLU A 241 22.98 6.85 -0.86
C GLU A 241 23.67 6.13 -2.04
N GLY A 242 22.95 5.96 -3.14
CA GLY A 242 23.47 5.46 -4.39
C GLY A 242 24.24 6.54 -5.18
N GLU A 243 24.79 6.13 -6.31
CA GLU A 243 25.54 7.03 -7.20
C GLU A 243 24.63 7.95 -8.03
N GLY A 244 23.32 7.68 -8.01
CA GLY A 244 22.33 8.36 -8.83
C GLY A 244 22.25 7.80 -10.24
N PHE A 245 21.46 8.46 -11.11
CA PHE A 245 21.28 8.08 -12.51
C PHE A 245 21.01 9.30 -13.39
N ASN A 246 21.13 9.12 -14.71
CA ASN A 246 20.87 10.19 -15.66
C ASN A 246 19.37 10.43 -15.84
N TYR A 247 18.75 11.15 -14.90
CA TYR A 247 17.31 11.46 -14.91
C TYR A 247 16.90 12.45 -16.01
N LYS A 248 17.87 13.09 -16.70
CA LYS A 248 17.57 14.00 -17.82
C LYS A 248 17.00 13.26 -19.03
N GLU A 249 17.28 11.97 -19.14
CA GLU A 249 16.66 11.11 -20.15
C GLU A 249 15.16 10.90 -19.88
N LEU A 250 14.72 11.00 -18.59
CA LEU A 250 13.30 10.97 -18.23
C LEU A 250 12.52 12.19 -18.71
N ALA A 251 13.15 13.37 -18.66
CA ALA A 251 12.51 14.65 -18.99
C ALA A 251 12.12 14.77 -20.48
N ASN A 252 12.68 13.94 -21.35
CA ASN A 252 12.40 13.91 -22.79
C ASN A 252 11.33 12.87 -23.18
N MET A 253 10.65 12.26 -22.21
CA MET A 253 9.65 11.22 -22.45
C MET A 253 8.23 11.77 -22.27
N ASP A 254 7.77 12.57 -23.24
CA ASP A 254 6.35 12.96 -23.35
C ASP A 254 5.43 11.78 -23.74
N ASP A 255 6.01 10.61 -23.99
CA ASP A 255 5.31 9.40 -24.41
C ASP A 255 5.11 8.44 -23.23
N PRO A 256 3.84 8.22 -22.77
CA PRO A 256 3.51 7.31 -21.68
C PRO A 256 4.03 5.87 -21.89
N ASP A 257 4.06 5.38 -23.13
CA ASP A 257 4.53 4.03 -23.46
C ASP A 257 6.06 3.89 -23.30
N ARG A 258 6.80 4.96 -23.53
CA ARG A 258 8.24 4.99 -23.27
C ARG A 258 8.57 5.08 -21.78
N MET A 259 7.81 5.86 -21.03
CA MET A 259 7.91 5.92 -19.57
C MET A 259 7.68 4.55 -18.91
N LEU A 260 6.66 3.83 -19.39
CA LEU A 260 6.34 2.48 -18.92
C LEU A 260 7.45 1.46 -19.22
N LYS A 261 8.13 1.57 -20.36
CA LYS A 261 9.20 0.66 -20.80
C LYS A 261 10.54 0.95 -20.11
N ALA A 262 10.85 2.21 -19.85
CA ALA A 262 12.16 2.61 -19.37
C ALA A 262 12.33 2.55 -17.84
N HIS A 263 11.26 2.75 -17.04
CA HIS A 263 11.38 2.98 -15.60
C HIS A 263 10.33 2.26 -14.75
N GLY A 264 9.56 1.36 -15.36
CA GLY A 264 8.52 0.61 -14.66
C GLY A 264 7.23 1.41 -14.42
N ARG A 265 6.17 0.65 -14.13
CA ARG A 265 4.80 1.18 -13.95
C ARG A 265 4.67 2.15 -12.78
N GLY A 266 5.56 2.06 -11.79
CA GLY A 266 5.43 2.78 -10.53
C GLY A 266 5.73 4.28 -10.63
N ILE A 267 6.78 4.69 -11.34
CA ILE A 267 7.10 6.10 -11.55
C ILE A 267 6.00 6.78 -12.39
N PHE A 268 5.48 6.07 -13.39
CA PHE A 268 4.35 6.55 -14.17
C PHE A 268 3.09 6.72 -13.31
N LEU A 269 2.77 5.73 -12.45
CA LEU A 269 1.65 5.85 -11.52
C LEU A 269 1.82 7.04 -10.57
N ALA A 270 3.02 7.24 -10.04
CA ALA A 270 3.31 8.40 -9.19
C ALA A 270 3.03 9.72 -9.92
N SER A 271 3.43 9.84 -11.19
CA SER A 271 3.21 11.06 -12.00
C SER A 271 1.74 11.36 -12.29
N LEU A 272 0.85 10.35 -12.29
CA LEU A 272 -0.59 10.55 -12.49
C LEU A 272 -1.31 11.16 -11.28
N TYR A 273 -0.81 10.91 -10.07
CA TYR A 273 -1.49 11.30 -8.83
C TYR A 273 -0.81 12.44 -8.10
N LEU A 274 0.48 12.70 -8.40
CA LEU A 274 1.24 13.83 -7.88
C LEU A 274 1.22 15.00 -8.87
N ASP A 275 1.25 16.22 -8.35
CA ASP A 275 1.22 17.41 -9.21
C ASP A 275 2.63 17.80 -9.69
N ARG A 276 3.67 17.33 -8.99
CA ARG A 276 5.08 17.56 -9.34
C ARG A 276 5.95 16.40 -8.92
N MET A 277 6.86 16.03 -9.79
CA MET A 277 7.94 15.10 -9.51
C MET A 277 9.24 15.66 -10.13
N GLU A 278 10.27 15.89 -9.32
CA GLU A 278 11.51 16.51 -9.73
C GLU A 278 12.71 15.78 -9.15
N TYR A 279 13.53 15.19 -10.02
CA TYR A 279 14.82 14.64 -9.63
C TYR A 279 15.87 15.72 -9.48
N LYS A 280 16.80 15.55 -8.53
CA LYS A 280 17.94 16.43 -8.28
C LYS A 280 19.25 15.68 -8.53
N GLU A 281 20.25 16.42 -9.01
CA GLU A 281 21.58 15.86 -9.23
C GLU A 281 22.18 15.29 -7.93
N PRO A 282 22.85 14.14 -7.98
CA PRO A 282 23.21 13.36 -9.19
C PRO A 282 22.11 12.34 -9.64
N GLY A 283 20.87 12.43 -9.18
CA GLY A 283 19.78 11.52 -9.54
C GLY A 283 19.38 10.53 -8.42
N ASN A 284 20.00 10.65 -7.25
CA ASN A 284 19.68 9.85 -6.06
C ASN A 284 18.67 10.55 -5.12
N LYS A 285 18.01 11.58 -5.60
CA LYS A 285 17.06 12.39 -4.84
C LYS A 285 15.89 12.79 -5.73
N VAL A 286 14.68 12.59 -5.24
CA VAL A 286 13.45 13.02 -5.88
C VAL A 286 12.58 13.83 -4.91
N ILE A 287 12.00 14.91 -5.41
CA ILE A 287 11.03 15.74 -4.69
C ILE A 287 9.66 15.57 -5.36
N LEU A 288 8.68 15.23 -4.56
CA LEU A 288 7.30 14.97 -4.95
C LEU A 288 6.41 16.00 -4.28
N SER A 289 5.41 16.53 -4.98
CA SER A 289 4.41 17.35 -4.31
C SER A 289 2.99 17.09 -4.80
N LYS A 290 2.04 17.31 -3.89
CA LYS A 290 0.60 17.23 -4.12
C LYS A 290 -0.11 18.40 -3.48
N ARG A 291 -0.87 19.14 -4.28
CA ARG A 291 -1.75 20.19 -3.77
C ARG A 291 -2.92 19.55 -3.03
N LEU A 292 -3.13 20.04 -1.82
CA LEU A 292 -4.26 19.67 -0.97
C LEU A 292 -5.35 20.72 -1.21
N ARG A 293 -6.49 20.31 -1.80
CA ARG A 293 -7.61 21.23 -1.95
C ARG A 293 -8.31 21.37 -0.61
N VAL A 294 -8.32 22.57 -0.08
CA VAL A 294 -9.17 22.99 1.05
C VAL A 294 -10.58 23.20 0.57
#